data_6b3ce3e3cb9dfa17b0ee85af68ccbc1a
#
_entry.id   6b3ce3e3cb9dfa17b0ee85af68ccbc1a
#
_cell.length_a   1.000
_cell.length_b   1.000
_cell.length_c   1.000
_cell.angle_alpha   90.00
_cell.angle_beta   90.00
_cell.angle_gamma   90.00
#
_symmetry.space_group_name_H-M   'P 1'
#
loop_
_entity.id
_entity.type
_entity.pdbx_description
1 polymer ?
#
loop_
_entity_poly.entity_id
_entity_poly.type
_entity_poly.pdbx_seq_one_letter_code
_entity_poly.pdbx_strand_id
1 'polypeptide(L)'
;MTLDGKKPRARRTLPFSFFGRVKAGLKQSPGLAAKRTAHRVADPARQVVDYFVSERRTVRQGFVAVSVAATTSLIAGLTLAGMSGRMEAIRGLFVLIPVSIGMRGNIFGALAARLGTSVHTGLFEVSRDKQGILYQNVYAAALHTLATSAVMGVMARAIAGLLGIRTVSLWDFVVIALVGGVLSSAIVLALTVYLSVESFRRGWDLDSVGAPLITAIGDVVTLPCLLLATYLAGLGLVTPILGGVALAAGCASLAHGYTTGNTFARRLVRESFPVLCVAIVLDVLAGAVVQPRADDILHKWPAITIVVPGFLEITGALGGILAARLGSKLHLGVVSARARPDAIVLLDASILLVLGVTVYALISSATLALAELLNQAHPGALRFLGLVMFGGLLATVVAAVIGYYAAAATYRLHLDPDNQTIPLVTSGMDLLGAICLVLALVVFGVA
;
A
#
# COMPACT_ATOMS: atom_id res chain seq x y z
N MET A 1 -10.91 -60.68 -25.17
CA MET A 1 -9.74 -60.27 -25.94
C MET A 1 -9.20 -59.00 -25.34
N THR A 2 -8.16 -59.17 -24.56
CA THR A 2 -7.09 -58.30 -24.04
C THR A 2 -7.39 -56.82 -23.69
N LEU A 3 -7.44 -56.62 -22.40
CA LEU A 3 -7.22 -55.40 -21.62
C LEU A 3 -5.78 -54.88 -21.80
N ASP A 4 -5.61 -53.62 -22.07
CA ASP A 4 -4.32 -52.98 -21.99
C ASP A 4 -4.34 -51.90 -20.87
N GLY A 5 -3.62 -52.21 -19.79
CA GLY A 5 -3.54 -51.40 -18.60
C GLY A 5 -2.47 -50.31 -18.73
N LYS A 6 -2.86 -49.06 -18.67
CA LYS A 6 -1.91 -47.95 -18.46
C LYS A 6 -1.72 -47.67 -16.97
N LYS A 7 -0.53 -48.00 -16.45
CA LYS A 7 -0.05 -47.62 -15.11
C LYS A 7 0.07 -46.08 -14.97
N PRO A 8 -0.20 -45.53 -13.80
CA PRO A 8 -0.01 -44.11 -13.56
C PRO A 8 1.48 -43.73 -13.51
N ARG A 9 1.86 -42.68 -14.24
CA ARG A 9 3.22 -42.15 -14.24
C ARG A 9 3.60 -41.65 -12.85
N ALA A 10 4.67 -42.18 -12.29
CA ALA A 10 5.26 -41.78 -11.03
C ALA A 10 5.66 -40.29 -11.04
N ARG A 11 5.29 -39.56 -9.97
CA ARG A 11 5.80 -38.24 -9.67
C ARG A 11 7.33 -38.28 -9.62
N ARG A 12 7.99 -37.58 -10.55
CA ARG A 12 9.43 -37.30 -10.46
C ARG A 12 9.62 -36.25 -9.34
N THR A 13 10.07 -36.71 -8.18
CA THR A 13 10.69 -35.89 -7.16
C THR A 13 12.00 -35.34 -7.72
N LEU A 14 12.14 -34.01 -7.80
CA LEU A 14 13.39 -33.36 -8.17
C LEU A 14 14.47 -33.71 -7.13
N PRO A 15 15.67 -34.16 -7.55
CA PRO A 15 16.71 -34.56 -6.60
C PRO A 15 17.29 -33.35 -5.88
N PHE A 16 17.42 -33.47 -4.56
CA PHE A 16 17.99 -32.52 -3.60
C PHE A 16 19.45 -32.08 -3.90
N SER A 17 20.02 -32.53 -5.03
CA SER A 17 21.40 -32.27 -5.44
C SER A 17 21.63 -30.90 -6.12
N PHE A 18 20.58 -30.13 -6.42
CA PHE A 18 20.76 -28.83 -7.07
C PHE A 18 21.31 -27.76 -6.09
N PHE A 19 20.90 -27.80 -4.82
CA PHE A 19 21.40 -26.89 -3.79
C PHE A 19 22.85 -27.16 -3.35
N GLY A 20 23.35 -28.36 -3.54
CA GLY A 20 24.74 -28.74 -3.22
C GLY A 20 25.78 -28.16 -4.18
N ARG A 21 25.43 -27.98 -5.45
CA ARG A 21 26.36 -27.46 -6.45
C ARG A 21 26.55 -25.96 -6.41
N VAL A 22 25.57 -25.19 -5.95
CA VAL A 22 25.70 -23.72 -5.76
C VAL A 22 26.64 -23.40 -4.59
N LYS A 23 26.64 -24.23 -3.52
CA LYS A 23 27.59 -24.08 -2.40
C LYS A 23 29.03 -24.50 -2.73
N ALA A 24 29.25 -25.41 -3.66
CA ALA A 24 30.60 -25.84 -4.06
C ALA A 24 31.30 -24.87 -5.01
N GLY A 25 30.55 -24.11 -5.84
CA GLY A 25 31.11 -23.12 -6.75
C GLY A 25 31.58 -21.81 -6.07
N LEU A 26 31.13 -21.54 -4.85
CA LEU A 26 31.50 -20.32 -4.08
C LEU A 26 32.77 -20.50 -3.22
N LYS A 27 33.36 -21.70 -3.17
CA LYS A 27 34.52 -21.98 -2.31
C LYS A 27 35.90 -21.90 -2.98
N GLN A 28 35.98 -21.61 -4.28
CA GLN A 28 37.27 -21.55 -4.96
C GLN A 28 37.38 -20.37 -5.94
N SER A 29 37.57 -19.17 -5.42
CA SER A 29 38.27 -18.09 -6.11
C SER A 29 39.25 -17.43 -5.14
N PRO A 30 40.55 -17.74 -5.24
CA PRO A 30 41.59 -17.15 -4.37
C PRO A 30 41.74 -15.63 -4.52
N GLY A 31 41.09 -15.03 -5.52
CA GLY A 31 41.15 -13.57 -5.77
C GLY A 31 40.25 -12.71 -4.86
N LEU A 32 39.28 -13.30 -4.15
CA LEU A 32 38.39 -12.55 -3.25
C LEU A 32 38.98 -12.40 -1.82
N ALA A 33 39.88 -13.29 -1.40
CA ALA A 33 40.56 -13.20 -0.12
C ALA A 33 41.63 -12.10 -0.12
N ALA A 34 42.30 -11.87 -1.24
CA ALA A 34 43.33 -10.86 -1.37
C ALA A 34 42.81 -9.41 -1.43
N LYS A 35 41.51 -9.20 -1.75
CA LYS A 35 40.86 -7.88 -1.72
C LYS A 35 40.36 -7.46 -0.33
N ARG A 36 40.41 -8.35 0.66
CA ARG A 36 39.94 -8.04 2.03
C ARG A 36 40.99 -7.33 2.90
N THR A 37 42.23 -7.22 2.48
CA THR A 37 43.32 -6.65 3.30
C THR A 37 43.80 -5.26 2.87
N ALA A 38 43.20 -4.64 1.85
CA ALA A 38 43.42 -3.25 1.51
C ALA A 38 42.24 -2.37 1.89
N HIS A 39 41.75 -2.43 3.13
CA HIS A 39 40.91 -1.39 3.69
C HIS A 39 41.77 -0.11 3.93
N ARG A 40 42.13 0.59 2.86
CA ARG A 40 42.15 2.04 2.91
C ARG A 40 40.75 2.46 3.35
N VAL A 41 40.69 3.30 4.37
CA VAL A 41 39.47 3.98 4.79
C VAL A 41 38.87 4.60 3.52
N ALA A 42 37.99 3.88 2.85
CA ALA A 42 37.34 4.38 1.65
C ALA A 42 36.49 5.57 2.10
N ASP A 43 36.65 6.69 1.45
CA ASP A 43 35.89 7.91 1.68
C ASP A 43 34.38 7.51 1.73
N PRO A 44 33.67 7.78 2.85
CA PRO A 44 32.25 7.39 2.98
C PRO A 44 31.41 7.86 1.80
N ALA A 45 31.76 9.03 1.22
CA ALA A 45 31.07 9.54 0.04
C ALA A 45 31.25 8.64 -1.19
N ARG A 46 32.46 8.09 -1.39
CA ARG A 46 32.72 7.15 -2.51
C ARG A 46 31.98 5.84 -2.33
N GLN A 47 31.88 5.33 -1.11
CA GLN A 47 31.11 4.11 -0.84
C GLN A 47 29.63 4.29 -1.18
N VAL A 48 29.06 5.44 -0.85
CA VAL A 48 27.66 5.77 -1.21
C VAL A 48 27.52 5.85 -2.73
N VAL A 49 28.39 6.57 -3.43
CA VAL A 49 28.37 6.70 -4.90
C VAL A 49 28.47 5.34 -5.59
N ASP A 50 29.46 4.52 -5.19
CA ASP A 50 29.66 3.17 -5.76
C ASP A 50 28.42 2.29 -5.54
N TYR A 51 27.79 2.41 -4.38
CA TYR A 51 26.56 1.70 -4.07
C TYR A 51 25.40 2.16 -4.96
N PHE A 52 25.19 3.45 -5.15
CA PHE A 52 24.18 3.99 -6.07
C PHE A 52 24.39 3.53 -7.51
N VAL A 53 25.64 3.49 -7.97
CA VAL A 53 25.99 3.00 -9.31
C VAL A 53 25.67 1.51 -9.44
N SER A 54 25.97 0.70 -8.43
CA SER A 54 25.67 -0.73 -8.43
C SER A 54 24.16 -1.00 -8.39
N GLU A 55 23.38 -0.17 -7.71
CA GLU A 55 21.93 -0.28 -7.53
C GLU A 55 21.11 0.60 -8.50
N ARG A 56 21.76 1.16 -9.55
CA ARG A 56 21.13 2.13 -10.46
C ARG A 56 19.80 1.65 -11.07
N ARG A 57 19.68 0.35 -11.33
CA ARG A 57 18.43 -0.24 -11.85
C ARG A 57 17.30 -0.13 -10.83
N THR A 58 17.57 -0.49 -9.60
CA THR A 58 16.64 -0.43 -8.48
C THR A 58 16.24 1.01 -8.15
N VAL A 59 17.21 1.92 -8.14
CA VAL A 59 16.96 3.37 -7.93
C VAL A 59 16.04 3.90 -9.02
N ARG A 60 16.31 3.57 -10.29
CA ARG A 60 15.46 4.00 -11.42
C ARG A 60 14.06 3.41 -11.33
N GLN A 61 13.93 2.13 -11.00
CA GLN A 61 12.62 1.47 -10.83
C GLN A 61 11.85 2.09 -9.67
N GLY A 62 12.48 2.30 -8.52
CA GLY A 62 11.89 2.97 -7.38
C GLY A 62 11.44 4.40 -7.73
N PHE A 63 12.28 5.17 -8.41
CA PHE A 63 11.94 6.53 -8.85
C PHE A 63 10.72 6.54 -9.79
N VAL A 64 10.66 5.65 -10.78
CA VAL A 64 9.52 5.54 -11.69
C VAL A 64 8.26 5.16 -10.91
N ALA A 65 8.33 4.15 -10.04
CA ALA A 65 7.18 3.71 -9.24
C ALA A 65 6.61 4.84 -8.37
N VAL A 66 7.48 5.54 -7.63
CA VAL A 66 7.03 6.62 -6.73
C VAL A 66 6.59 7.87 -7.53
N SER A 67 7.16 8.14 -8.72
CA SER A 67 6.69 9.21 -9.60
C SER A 67 5.31 8.92 -10.20
N VAL A 68 5.03 7.67 -10.57
CA VAL A 68 3.70 7.24 -11.00
C VAL A 68 2.71 7.41 -9.86
N ALA A 69 3.04 6.92 -8.65
CA ALA A 69 2.22 7.11 -7.46
C ALA A 69 1.94 8.60 -7.19
N ALA A 70 2.96 9.46 -7.21
CA ALA A 70 2.80 10.90 -7.03
C ALA A 70 1.86 11.54 -8.06
N THR A 71 1.95 11.13 -9.33
CA THR A 71 1.10 11.68 -10.40
C THR A 71 -0.35 11.25 -10.25
N THR A 72 -0.61 9.98 -9.94
CA THR A 72 -1.97 9.46 -9.72
C THR A 72 -2.59 10.03 -8.45
N SER A 73 -1.80 10.20 -7.41
CA SER A 73 -2.26 10.81 -6.16
C SER A 73 -2.60 12.30 -6.30
N LEU A 74 -2.00 13.02 -7.26
CA LEU A 74 -2.45 14.38 -7.60
C LEU A 74 -3.88 14.37 -8.16
N ILE A 75 -4.23 13.40 -8.99
CA ILE A 75 -5.61 13.23 -9.50
C ILE A 75 -6.55 12.92 -8.34
N ALA A 76 -6.15 12.04 -7.43
CA ALA A 76 -6.90 11.76 -6.21
C ALA A 76 -7.07 13.03 -5.35
N GLY A 77 -6.01 13.81 -5.18
CA GLY A 77 -6.03 15.08 -4.46
C GLY A 77 -6.95 16.13 -5.09
N LEU A 78 -6.97 16.23 -6.42
CA LEU A 78 -7.93 17.08 -7.14
C LEU A 78 -9.38 16.65 -6.91
N THR A 79 -9.62 15.34 -6.93
CA THR A 79 -10.94 14.80 -6.61
C THR A 79 -11.34 15.18 -5.18
N LEU A 80 -10.40 15.05 -4.24
CA LEU A 80 -10.61 15.39 -2.84
C LEU A 80 -10.92 16.89 -2.67
N ALA A 81 -10.16 17.77 -3.34
CA ALA A 81 -10.44 19.21 -3.33
C ALA A 81 -11.83 19.53 -3.92
N GLY A 82 -12.23 18.83 -4.99
CA GLY A 82 -13.56 18.92 -5.59
C GLY A 82 -14.69 18.41 -4.69
N MET A 83 -14.37 17.62 -3.65
CA MET A 83 -15.34 17.11 -2.67
C MET A 83 -15.58 18.06 -1.49
N SER A 84 -14.95 19.24 -1.43
CA SER A 84 -14.99 20.16 -0.27
C SER A 84 -16.41 20.38 0.28
N GLY A 85 -17.39 20.71 -0.56
CA GLY A 85 -18.76 20.90 -0.12
C GLY A 85 -19.43 19.64 0.48
N ARG A 86 -19.05 18.45 0.03
CA ARG A 86 -19.53 17.19 0.65
C ARG A 86 -18.81 16.87 1.95
N MET A 87 -17.53 17.25 2.07
CA MET A 87 -16.75 17.08 3.29
C MET A 87 -17.28 17.97 4.43
N GLU A 88 -17.74 19.17 4.10
CA GLU A 88 -18.43 20.05 5.05
C GLU A 88 -19.79 19.50 5.48
N ALA A 89 -20.57 18.99 4.52
CA ALA A 89 -21.88 18.37 4.79
C ALA A 89 -21.78 17.08 5.61
N ILE A 90 -20.73 16.28 5.40
CA ILE A 90 -20.52 14.99 6.07
C ILE A 90 -19.37 15.10 7.04
N ARG A 91 -19.69 15.55 8.26
CA ARG A 91 -18.69 15.70 9.33
C ARG A 91 -17.97 14.37 9.59
N GLY A 92 -16.64 14.44 9.65
CA GLY A 92 -15.80 13.29 9.91
C GLY A 92 -15.42 12.49 8.65
N LEU A 93 -15.76 12.94 7.44
CA LEU A 93 -15.45 12.21 6.21
C LEU A 93 -13.94 12.01 6.01
N PHE A 94 -13.07 12.93 6.48
CA PHE A 94 -11.62 12.76 6.43
C PHE A 94 -11.13 11.49 7.14
N VAL A 95 -11.85 11.03 8.16
CA VAL A 95 -11.51 9.78 8.87
C VAL A 95 -11.62 8.56 7.94
N LEU A 96 -12.54 8.59 6.95
CA LEU A 96 -12.74 7.50 6.00
C LEU A 96 -11.77 7.55 4.80
N ILE A 97 -11.16 8.70 4.49
CA ILE A 97 -10.37 8.88 3.27
C ILE A 97 -9.13 7.99 3.26
N PRO A 98 -8.18 8.06 4.22
CA PRO A 98 -6.97 7.23 4.19
C PRO A 98 -7.30 5.73 4.20
N VAL A 99 -8.24 5.30 5.04
CA VAL A 99 -8.61 3.89 5.14
C VAL A 99 -9.30 3.38 3.86
N SER A 100 -10.06 4.22 3.17
CA SER A 100 -10.70 3.84 1.90
C SER A 100 -9.66 3.64 0.80
N ILE A 101 -8.65 4.49 0.72
CA ILE A 101 -7.54 4.39 -0.22
C ILE A 101 -6.64 3.21 0.14
N GLY A 102 -6.12 3.16 1.38
CA GLY A 102 -5.18 2.14 1.85
C GLY A 102 -5.71 0.71 1.70
N MET A 103 -7.01 0.49 1.99
CA MET A 103 -7.60 -0.84 1.82
C MET A 103 -7.61 -1.33 0.37
N ARG A 104 -7.74 -0.44 -0.63
CA ARG A 104 -7.64 -0.83 -2.05
C ARG A 104 -6.22 -1.29 -2.38
N GLY A 105 -5.21 -0.53 -1.96
CA GLY A 105 -3.80 -0.90 -2.09
C GLY A 105 -3.50 -2.25 -1.43
N ASN A 106 -3.92 -2.44 -0.18
CA ASN A 106 -3.66 -3.65 0.59
C ASN A 106 -4.33 -4.90 0.00
N ILE A 107 -5.57 -4.82 -0.47
CA ILE A 107 -6.30 -5.97 -1.04
C ILE A 107 -5.81 -6.28 -2.45
N PHE A 108 -5.78 -5.28 -3.32
CA PHE A 108 -5.54 -5.49 -4.75
C PHE A 108 -4.05 -5.50 -5.11
N GLY A 109 -3.21 -4.81 -4.34
CA GLY A 109 -1.75 -4.93 -4.45
C GLY A 109 -1.29 -6.34 -4.10
N ALA A 110 -1.79 -6.91 -2.98
CA ALA A 110 -1.53 -8.30 -2.62
C ALA A 110 -2.11 -9.30 -3.64
N LEU A 111 -3.30 -9.01 -4.21
CA LEU A 111 -3.86 -9.82 -5.29
C LEU A 111 -2.94 -9.83 -6.52
N ALA A 112 -2.45 -8.66 -6.94
CA ALA A 112 -1.56 -8.52 -8.08
C ALA A 112 -0.25 -9.28 -7.88
N ALA A 113 0.37 -9.16 -6.70
CA ALA A 113 1.59 -9.87 -6.36
C ALA A 113 1.40 -11.39 -6.42
N ARG A 114 0.29 -11.91 -5.85
CA ARG A 114 -0.01 -13.36 -5.94
C ARG A 114 -0.26 -13.84 -7.37
N LEU A 115 -0.98 -13.06 -8.18
CA LEU A 115 -1.21 -13.40 -9.58
C LEU A 115 0.11 -13.31 -10.38
N GLY A 116 0.97 -12.33 -10.13
CA GLY A 116 2.30 -12.21 -10.71
C GLY A 116 3.17 -13.43 -10.40
N THR A 117 3.26 -13.81 -9.13
CA THR A 117 3.96 -15.02 -8.70
C THR A 117 3.41 -16.27 -9.41
N SER A 118 2.09 -16.38 -9.59
CA SER A 118 1.49 -17.52 -10.29
C SER A 118 1.83 -17.55 -11.78
N VAL A 119 1.96 -16.38 -12.43
CA VAL A 119 2.44 -16.28 -13.82
C VAL A 119 3.90 -16.75 -13.93
N HIS A 120 4.79 -16.30 -13.05
CA HIS A 120 6.19 -16.67 -13.05
C HIS A 120 6.43 -18.15 -12.74
N THR A 121 5.60 -18.74 -11.89
CA THR A 121 5.69 -20.18 -11.56
C THR A 121 5.01 -21.08 -12.60
N GLY A 122 4.38 -20.53 -13.63
CA GLY A 122 3.67 -21.27 -14.66
C GLY A 122 2.37 -21.94 -14.18
N LEU A 123 1.83 -21.48 -13.06
CA LEU A 123 0.58 -21.98 -12.47
C LEU A 123 -0.64 -21.13 -12.87
N PHE A 124 -0.40 -19.96 -13.50
CA PHE A 124 -1.46 -19.07 -13.92
C PHE A 124 -2.19 -19.60 -15.15
N GLU A 125 -3.49 -19.77 -15.01
CA GLU A 125 -4.40 -20.14 -16.10
C GLU A 125 -5.55 -19.17 -16.18
N VAL A 126 -5.88 -18.74 -17.40
CA VAL A 126 -7.08 -17.94 -17.68
C VAL A 126 -8.28 -18.90 -17.76
N SER A 127 -8.77 -19.33 -16.63
CA SER A 127 -9.88 -20.27 -16.50
C SER A 127 -10.98 -19.72 -15.58
N ARG A 128 -12.24 -20.07 -15.88
CA ARG A 128 -13.39 -19.85 -14.99
C ARG A 128 -13.62 -21.00 -13.99
N ASP A 129 -12.71 -21.97 -13.97
CA ASP A 129 -12.80 -23.07 -13.02
C ASP A 129 -12.72 -22.55 -11.59
N LYS A 130 -13.62 -23.01 -10.74
CA LYS A 130 -13.66 -22.68 -9.30
C LYS A 130 -12.42 -23.11 -8.55
N GLN A 131 -11.67 -24.07 -9.07
CA GLN A 131 -10.39 -24.51 -8.53
C GLN A 131 -9.19 -23.76 -9.14
N GLY A 132 -9.39 -22.97 -10.19
CA GLY A 132 -8.35 -22.18 -10.83
C GLY A 132 -7.84 -21.06 -9.92
N ILE A 133 -6.54 -20.78 -10.00
CA ILE A 133 -5.86 -19.77 -9.17
C ILE A 133 -6.51 -18.39 -9.34
N LEU A 134 -6.85 -18.00 -10.56
CA LEU A 134 -7.49 -16.72 -10.83
C LEU A 134 -8.84 -16.61 -10.10
N TYR A 135 -9.70 -17.63 -10.25
CA TYR A 135 -11.02 -17.63 -9.60
C TYR A 135 -10.91 -17.54 -8.07
N GLN A 136 -10.02 -18.36 -7.49
CA GLN A 136 -9.85 -18.41 -6.03
C GLN A 136 -9.34 -17.08 -5.45
N ASN A 137 -8.41 -16.42 -6.12
CA ASN A 137 -7.91 -15.12 -5.73
C ASN A 137 -8.95 -14.00 -5.88
N VAL A 138 -9.69 -13.97 -6.99
CA VAL A 138 -10.81 -13.02 -7.20
C VAL A 138 -11.90 -13.22 -6.15
N TYR A 139 -12.26 -14.45 -5.86
CA TYR A 139 -13.23 -14.79 -4.85
C TYR A 139 -12.79 -14.34 -3.45
N ALA A 140 -11.56 -14.59 -3.06
CA ALA A 140 -11.02 -14.13 -1.79
C ALA A 140 -10.97 -12.59 -1.70
N ALA A 141 -10.60 -11.90 -2.78
CA ALA A 141 -10.61 -10.44 -2.84
C ALA A 141 -12.02 -9.85 -2.68
N ALA A 142 -13.05 -10.49 -3.27
CA ALA A 142 -14.44 -10.07 -3.08
C ALA A 142 -14.92 -10.26 -1.63
N LEU A 143 -14.56 -11.38 -1.00
CA LEU A 143 -14.85 -11.62 0.43
C LEU A 143 -14.18 -10.58 1.32
N HIS A 144 -12.88 -10.30 1.08
CA HIS A 144 -12.15 -9.27 1.82
C HIS A 144 -12.80 -7.90 1.64
N THR A 145 -13.16 -7.52 0.41
CA THR A 145 -13.79 -6.22 0.13
C THR A 145 -15.05 -6.00 0.95
N LEU A 146 -15.97 -6.95 0.96
CA LEU A 146 -17.24 -6.82 1.71
C LEU A 146 -16.98 -6.79 3.22
N ALA A 147 -16.16 -7.70 3.72
CA ALA A 147 -15.87 -7.80 5.15
C ALA A 147 -15.12 -6.54 5.66
N THR A 148 -14.05 -6.12 4.98
CA THR A 148 -13.26 -4.95 5.39
C THR A 148 -14.03 -3.65 5.25
N SER A 149 -14.86 -3.48 4.22
CA SER A 149 -15.66 -2.26 4.05
C SER A 149 -16.71 -2.10 5.16
N ALA A 150 -17.30 -3.19 5.64
CA ALA A 150 -18.20 -3.16 6.78
C ALA A 150 -17.45 -2.81 8.09
N VAL A 151 -16.31 -3.47 8.33
CA VAL A 151 -15.45 -3.18 9.50
C VAL A 151 -14.96 -1.74 9.48
N MET A 152 -14.55 -1.23 8.32
CA MET A 152 -14.04 0.13 8.14
C MET A 152 -15.06 1.19 8.59
N GLY A 153 -16.33 1.07 8.15
CA GLY A 153 -17.39 2.00 8.56
C GLY A 153 -17.63 2.00 10.07
N VAL A 154 -17.68 0.80 10.69
CA VAL A 154 -17.87 0.65 12.13
C VAL A 154 -16.67 1.19 12.91
N MET A 155 -15.44 0.82 12.52
CA MET A 155 -14.22 1.24 13.21
C MET A 155 -13.98 2.74 13.08
N ALA A 156 -14.23 3.32 11.90
CA ALA A 156 -14.11 4.77 11.68
C ALA A 156 -15.04 5.55 12.63
N ARG A 157 -16.30 5.12 12.76
CA ARG A 157 -17.25 5.75 13.68
C ARG A 157 -16.87 5.55 15.15
N ALA A 158 -16.41 4.35 15.51
CA ALA A 158 -16.02 4.02 16.88
C ALA A 158 -14.80 4.84 17.32
N ILE A 159 -13.74 4.83 16.50
CA ILE A 159 -12.48 5.56 16.80
C ILE A 159 -12.74 7.08 16.83
N ALA A 160 -13.49 7.62 15.86
CA ALA A 160 -13.85 9.03 15.87
C ALA A 160 -14.64 9.41 17.13
N GLY A 161 -15.56 8.56 17.59
CA GLY A 161 -16.29 8.75 18.84
C GLY A 161 -15.39 8.74 20.08
N LEU A 162 -14.44 7.80 20.15
CA LEU A 162 -13.45 7.71 21.25
C LEU A 162 -12.55 8.95 21.31
N LEU A 163 -12.21 9.52 20.15
CA LEU A 163 -11.37 10.72 20.05
C LEU A 163 -12.17 12.03 20.18
N GLY A 164 -13.49 11.96 20.43
CA GLY A 164 -14.33 13.15 20.56
C GLY A 164 -14.57 13.90 19.25
N ILE A 165 -14.27 13.31 18.09
CA ILE A 165 -14.47 13.90 16.78
C ILE A 165 -15.98 13.86 16.45
N ARG A 166 -16.55 15.02 16.12
CA ARG A 166 -17.94 15.10 15.67
C ARG A 166 -18.09 14.48 14.29
N THR A 167 -18.98 13.50 14.18
CA THR A 167 -19.20 12.76 12.93
C THR A 167 -20.69 12.58 12.66
N VAL A 168 -21.03 12.22 11.43
CA VAL A 168 -22.36 11.72 11.06
C VAL A 168 -22.67 10.39 11.74
N SER A 169 -23.88 9.83 11.52
CA SER A 169 -24.31 8.60 12.18
C SER A 169 -23.46 7.37 11.78
N LEU A 170 -23.56 6.30 12.59
CA LEU A 170 -22.91 5.02 12.27
C LEU A 170 -23.37 4.50 10.89
N TRP A 171 -24.67 4.63 10.61
CA TRP A 171 -25.23 4.12 9.36
C TRP A 171 -24.72 4.87 8.14
N ASP A 172 -24.50 6.19 8.25
CA ASP A 172 -23.88 6.99 7.20
C ASP A 172 -22.46 6.50 6.91
N PHE A 173 -21.63 6.30 7.96
CA PHE A 173 -20.28 5.77 7.78
C PHE A 173 -20.26 4.39 7.15
N VAL A 174 -21.13 3.48 7.58
CA VAL A 174 -21.22 2.11 7.04
C VAL A 174 -21.66 2.13 5.58
N VAL A 175 -22.67 2.93 5.24
CA VAL A 175 -23.15 3.05 3.84
C VAL A 175 -22.06 3.64 2.95
N ILE A 176 -21.43 4.75 3.35
CA ILE A 176 -20.37 5.39 2.59
C ILE A 176 -19.19 4.42 2.39
N ALA A 177 -18.75 3.78 3.47
CA ALA A 177 -17.63 2.84 3.43
C ALA A 177 -17.90 1.62 2.56
N LEU A 178 -19.09 1.01 2.68
CA LEU A 178 -19.41 -0.20 1.95
C LEU A 178 -19.74 0.09 0.50
N VAL A 179 -20.62 1.06 0.21
CA VAL A 179 -20.99 1.37 -1.18
C VAL A 179 -19.80 1.91 -1.94
N GLY A 180 -19.07 2.90 -1.39
CA GLY A 180 -17.83 3.42 -1.99
C GLY A 180 -16.77 2.33 -2.12
N GLY A 181 -16.66 1.48 -1.10
CA GLY A 181 -15.75 0.35 -1.06
C GLY A 181 -16.04 -0.71 -2.12
N VAL A 182 -17.27 -1.15 -2.25
CA VAL A 182 -17.67 -2.16 -3.26
C VAL A 182 -17.54 -1.60 -4.67
N LEU A 183 -18.00 -0.38 -4.90
CA LEU A 183 -17.95 0.25 -6.22
C LEU A 183 -16.51 0.42 -6.71
N SER A 184 -15.63 1.00 -5.87
CA SER A 184 -14.22 1.14 -6.22
C SER A 184 -13.52 -0.20 -6.39
N SER A 185 -13.81 -1.17 -5.52
CA SER A 185 -13.23 -2.51 -5.60
C SER A 185 -13.66 -3.27 -6.86
N ALA A 186 -14.90 -3.12 -7.31
CA ALA A 186 -15.34 -3.75 -8.55
C ALA A 186 -14.53 -3.25 -9.76
N ILE A 187 -14.26 -1.94 -9.81
CA ILE A 187 -13.47 -1.33 -10.88
C ILE A 187 -12.00 -1.79 -10.78
N VAL A 188 -11.40 -1.68 -9.58
CA VAL A 188 -9.98 -2.04 -9.38
C VAL A 188 -9.76 -3.54 -9.59
N LEU A 189 -10.71 -4.40 -9.15
CA LEU A 189 -10.66 -5.83 -9.40
C LEU A 189 -10.68 -6.16 -10.90
N ALA A 190 -11.60 -5.55 -11.65
CA ALA A 190 -11.69 -5.75 -13.09
C ALA A 190 -10.38 -5.35 -13.79
N LEU A 191 -9.79 -4.21 -13.41
CA LEU A 191 -8.51 -3.75 -13.94
C LEU A 191 -7.35 -4.66 -13.53
N THR A 192 -7.32 -5.13 -12.28
CA THR A 192 -6.30 -6.08 -11.79
C THR A 192 -6.34 -7.38 -12.58
N VAL A 193 -7.51 -7.94 -12.79
CA VAL A 193 -7.69 -9.16 -13.59
C VAL A 193 -7.28 -8.91 -15.04
N TYR A 194 -7.71 -7.80 -15.64
CA TYR A 194 -7.34 -7.44 -17.01
C TYR A 194 -5.82 -7.32 -17.18
N LEU A 195 -5.16 -6.58 -16.29
CA LEU A 195 -3.69 -6.40 -16.33
C LEU A 195 -2.95 -7.72 -16.12
N SER A 196 -3.45 -8.59 -15.24
CA SER A 196 -2.84 -9.90 -14.98
C SER A 196 -2.94 -10.82 -16.21
N VAL A 197 -4.11 -10.85 -16.86
CA VAL A 197 -4.31 -11.64 -18.09
C VAL A 197 -3.47 -11.10 -19.24
N GLU A 198 -3.41 -9.77 -19.39
CA GLU A 198 -2.66 -9.14 -20.46
C GLU A 198 -1.14 -9.28 -20.28
N SER A 199 -0.67 -9.18 -19.02
CA SER A 199 0.71 -9.48 -18.63
C SER A 199 1.09 -10.92 -18.99
N PHE A 200 0.23 -11.88 -18.64
CA PHE A 200 0.43 -13.29 -19.00
C PHE A 200 0.51 -13.50 -20.53
N ARG A 201 -0.38 -12.86 -21.28
CA ARG A 201 -0.42 -12.98 -22.75
C ARG A 201 0.77 -12.34 -23.45
N ARG A 202 1.25 -11.20 -22.94
CA ARG A 202 2.35 -10.43 -23.56
C ARG A 202 3.71 -10.71 -22.93
N GLY A 203 3.78 -11.54 -21.91
CA GLY A 203 5.02 -11.82 -21.19
C GLY A 203 5.58 -10.62 -20.42
N TRP A 204 4.70 -9.72 -19.93
CA TRP A 204 5.12 -8.59 -19.10
C TRP A 204 5.43 -9.05 -17.68
N ASP A 205 6.36 -8.37 -17.03
CA ASP A 205 6.64 -8.58 -15.61
C ASP A 205 5.59 -7.86 -14.75
N LEU A 206 4.61 -8.64 -14.27
CA LEU A 206 3.52 -8.14 -13.44
C LEU A 206 3.99 -7.70 -12.06
N ASP A 207 5.05 -8.33 -11.52
CA ASP A 207 5.53 -8.03 -10.17
C ASP A 207 6.20 -6.65 -10.11
N SER A 208 6.88 -6.24 -11.18
CA SER A 208 7.58 -4.94 -11.22
C SER A 208 6.68 -3.77 -11.61
N VAL A 209 5.61 -4.00 -12.38
CA VAL A 209 4.76 -2.93 -12.93
C VAL A 209 3.33 -3.02 -12.42
N GLY A 210 2.82 -4.23 -12.19
CA GLY A 210 1.42 -4.47 -11.89
C GLY A 210 0.99 -3.94 -10.52
N ALA A 211 1.69 -4.30 -9.45
CA ALA A 211 1.29 -3.91 -8.11
C ALA A 211 1.30 -2.36 -7.91
N PRO A 212 2.36 -1.63 -8.28
CA PRO A 212 2.35 -0.17 -8.20
C PRO A 212 1.26 0.49 -9.06
N LEU A 213 1.02 -0.03 -10.27
CA LEU A 213 0.00 0.53 -11.17
C LEU A 213 -1.41 0.30 -10.63
N ILE A 214 -1.67 -0.87 -10.06
CA ILE A 214 -2.98 -1.22 -9.48
C ILE A 214 -3.28 -0.37 -8.25
N THR A 215 -2.28 -0.15 -7.38
CA THR A 215 -2.41 0.76 -6.24
C THR A 215 -2.71 2.17 -6.71
N ALA A 216 -1.94 2.68 -7.65
CA ALA A 216 -2.11 4.01 -8.24
C ALA A 216 -3.51 4.21 -8.88
N ILE A 217 -4.03 3.21 -9.59
CA ILE A 217 -5.39 3.24 -10.12
C ILE A 217 -6.42 3.19 -8.98
N GLY A 218 -6.14 2.40 -7.94
CA GLY A 218 -6.96 2.32 -6.73
C GLY A 218 -7.20 3.70 -6.11
N ASP A 219 -6.16 4.51 -5.99
CA ASP A 219 -6.23 5.85 -5.41
C ASP A 219 -7.14 6.77 -6.24
N VAL A 220 -6.97 6.77 -7.55
CA VAL A 220 -7.77 7.60 -8.47
C VAL A 220 -9.25 7.21 -8.45
N VAL A 221 -9.55 5.91 -8.38
CA VAL A 221 -10.93 5.38 -8.47
C VAL A 221 -11.65 5.48 -7.13
N THR A 222 -10.94 5.35 -6.02
CA THR A 222 -11.58 5.24 -4.69
C THR A 222 -12.29 6.54 -4.29
N LEU A 223 -11.68 7.69 -4.49
CA LEU A 223 -12.27 8.96 -4.05
C LEU A 223 -13.55 9.34 -4.82
N PRO A 224 -13.64 9.22 -6.16
CA PRO A 224 -14.90 9.41 -6.88
C PRO A 224 -16.00 8.43 -6.42
N CYS A 225 -15.66 7.17 -6.17
CA CYS A 225 -16.62 6.19 -5.67
C CYS A 225 -17.08 6.51 -4.25
N LEU A 226 -16.17 6.98 -3.40
CA LEU A 226 -16.51 7.46 -2.05
C LEU A 226 -17.43 8.69 -2.12
N LEU A 227 -17.12 9.65 -3.00
CA LEU A 227 -17.96 10.80 -3.26
C LEU A 227 -19.38 10.39 -3.66
N LEU A 228 -19.51 9.48 -4.63
CA LEU A 228 -20.83 8.96 -5.05
C LEU A 228 -21.58 8.30 -3.89
N ALA A 229 -20.90 7.54 -3.05
CA ALA A 229 -21.49 6.91 -1.88
C ALA A 229 -22.01 7.93 -0.84
N THR A 230 -21.40 9.12 -0.75
CA THR A 230 -21.87 10.17 0.18
C THR A 230 -23.28 10.68 -0.12
N TYR A 231 -23.76 10.53 -1.35
CA TYR A 231 -25.13 10.92 -1.72
C TYR A 231 -26.21 9.97 -1.15
N LEU A 232 -25.81 8.81 -0.64
CA LEU A 232 -26.69 7.86 0.05
C LEU A 232 -26.71 8.08 1.58
N ALA A 233 -25.92 9.03 2.09
CA ALA A 233 -25.94 9.40 3.50
C ALA A 233 -27.05 10.42 3.80
N GLY A 234 -27.63 10.34 4.99
CA GLY A 234 -28.66 11.29 5.44
C GLY A 234 -30.03 11.13 4.80
N LEU A 235 -30.33 10.03 4.12
CA LEU A 235 -31.63 9.76 3.45
C LEU A 235 -32.72 9.22 4.40
N GLY A 236 -32.79 9.73 5.64
CA GLY A 236 -33.78 9.31 6.63
C GLY A 236 -33.71 7.80 6.92
N LEU A 237 -34.82 7.05 6.71
CA LEU A 237 -34.88 5.61 6.95
C LEU A 237 -34.10 4.77 5.91
N VAL A 238 -33.84 5.32 4.73
CA VAL A 238 -33.13 4.56 3.67
C VAL A 238 -31.72 4.27 4.07
N THR A 239 -31.00 5.23 4.63
CA THR A 239 -29.59 5.05 5.06
C THR A 239 -29.42 3.96 6.13
N PRO A 240 -30.19 3.94 7.25
CA PRO A 240 -30.10 2.84 8.23
C PRO A 240 -30.43 1.47 7.66
N ILE A 241 -31.43 1.38 6.78
CA ILE A 241 -31.78 0.11 6.13
C ILE A 241 -30.63 -0.38 5.25
N LEU A 242 -30.12 0.47 4.38
CA LEU A 242 -28.95 0.15 3.54
C LEU A 242 -27.72 -0.20 4.39
N GLY A 243 -27.47 0.56 5.46
CA GLY A 243 -26.38 0.30 6.39
C GLY A 243 -26.51 -1.04 7.11
N GLY A 244 -27.72 -1.39 7.54
CA GLY A 244 -28.03 -2.69 8.16
C GLY A 244 -27.82 -3.86 7.19
N VAL A 245 -28.32 -3.76 5.96
CA VAL A 245 -28.09 -4.76 4.90
C VAL A 245 -26.60 -4.86 4.56
N ALA A 246 -25.93 -3.73 4.47
CA ALA A 246 -24.50 -3.64 4.20
C ALA A 246 -23.67 -4.35 5.29
N LEU A 247 -23.97 -4.06 6.55
CA LEU A 247 -23.29 -4.69 7.68
C LEU A 247 -23.56 -6.20 7.73
N ALA A 248 -24.80 -6.61 7.52
CA ALA A 248 -25.16 -8.02 7.44
C ALA A 248 -24.43 -8.74 6.31
N ALA A 249 -24.32 -8.13 5.12
CA ALA A 249 -23.57 -8.67 3.99
C ALA A 249 -22.07 -8.80 4.31
N GLY A 250 -21.46 -7.81 4.99
CA GLY A 250 -20.08 -7.86 5.44
C GLY A 250 -19.83 -8.98 6.45
N CYS A 251 -20.70 -9.11 7.46
CA CYS A 251 -20.62 -10.19 8.45
C CYS A 251 -20.82 -11.57 7.80
N ALA A 252 -21.80 -11.70 6.89
CA ALA A 252 -22.06 -12.94 6.16
C ALA A 252 -20.86 -13.31 5.27
N SER A 253 -20.25 -12.34 4.59
CA SER A 253 -19.05 -12.53 3.77
C SER A 253 -17.88 -13.04 4.61
N LEU A 254 -17.66 -12.44 5.79
CA LEU A 254 -16.64 -12.87 6.72
C LEU A 254 -16.90 -14.29 7.22
N ALA A 255 -18.09 -14.58 7.73
CA ALA A 255 -18.47 -15.89 8.22
C ALA A 255 -18.30 -16.96 7.11
N HIS A 256 -18.74 -16.64 5.90
CA HIS A 256 -18.58 -17.50 4.74
C HIS A 256 -17.11 -17.72 4.38
N GLY A 257 -16.27 -16.66 4.42
CA GLY A 257 -14.83 -16.77 4.18
C GLY A 257 -14.11 -17.70 5.16
N TYR A 258 -14.53 -17.71 6.42
CA TYR A 258 -13.97 -18.60 7.46
C TYR A 258 -14.47 -20.05 7.35
N THR A 259 -15.63 -20.28 6.76
CA THR A 259 -16.31 -21.60 6.72
C THR A 259 -16.32 -22.22 5.33
N THR A 260 -15.97 -21.48 4.27
CA THR A 260 -16.03 -21.96 2.88
C THR A 260 -15.26 -23.28 2.69
N GLY A 261 -15.77 -24.17 1.84
CA GLY A 261 -15.11 -25.42 1.44
C GLY A 261 -13.86 -25.18 0.58
N ASN A 262 -13.69 -23.97 0.01
CA ASN A 262 -12.48 -23.60 -0.72
C ASN A 262 -11.32 -23.37 0.27
N THR A 263 -10.43 -24.37 0.37
CA THR A 263 -9.32 -24.36 1.34
C THR A 263 -8.35 -23.22 1.13
N PHE A 264 -8.08 -22.84 -0.12
CA PHE A 264 -7.21 -21.71 -0.46
C PHE A 264 -7.82 -20.37 -0.02
N ALA A 265 -9.05 -20.09 -0.43
CA ALA A 265 -9.73 -18.84 -0.07
C ALA A 265 -9.92 -18.73 1.45
N ARG A 266 -10.30 -19.83 2.12
CA ARG A 266 -10.42 -19.87 3.58
C ARG A 266 -9.10 -19.57 4.29
N ARG A 267 -8.00 -20.17 3.83
CA ARG A 267 -6.67 -19.90 4.38
C ARG A 267 -6.29 -18.44 4.19
N LEU A 268 -6.48 -17.91 2.98
CA LEU A 268 -6.16 -16.52 2.66
C LEU A 268 -6.97 -15.54 3.52
N VAL A 269 -8.28 -15.77 3.70
CA VAL A 269 -9.12 -14.92 4.56
C VAL A 269 -8.63 -14.99 6.01
N ARG A 270 -8.32 -16.17 6.53
CA ARG A 270 -7.84 -16.32 7.93
C ARG A 270 -6.49 -15.66 8.17
N GLU A 271 -5.59 -15.69 7.20
CA GLU A 271 -4.25 -15.10 7.31
C GLU A 271 -4.28 -13.57 7.12
N SER A 272 -5.03 -13.06 6.13
CA SER A 272 -5.00 -11.64 5.79
C SER A 272 -5.98 -10.78 6.56
N PHE A 273 -7.18 -11.30 6.92
CA PHE A 273 -8.23 -10.48 7.54
C PHE A 273 -7.82 -9.84 8.87
N PRO A 274 -7.15 -10.53 9.81
CA PRO A 274 -6.68 -9.89 11.04
C PRO A 274 -5.69 -8.74 10.79
N VAL A 275 -4.80 -8.92 9.80
CA VAL A 275 -3.82 -7.90 9.40
C VAL A 275 -4.53 -6.68 8.79
N LEU A 276 -5.52 -6.92 7.93
CA LEU A 276 -6.34 -5.86 7.35
C LEU A 276 -7.14 -5.10 8.43
N CYS A 277 -7.60 -5.76 9.49
CA CYS A 277 -8.23 -5.08 10.62
C CYS A 277 -7.27 -4.14 11.35
N VAL A 278 -6.03 -4.55 11.57
CA VAL A 278 -5.00 -3.67 12.16
C VAL A 278 -4.70 -2.50 11.21
N ALA A 279 -4.56 -2.77 9.92
CA ALA A 279 -4.36 -1.74 8.90
C ALA A 279 -5.53 -0.72 8.89
N ILE A 280 -6.79 -1.19 8.95
CA ILE A 280 -7.97 -0.32 9.07
C ILE A 280 -7.85 0.61 10.28
N VAL A 281 -7.45 0.11 11.44
CA VAL A 281 -7.29 0.94 12.64
C VAL A 281 -6.23 2.03 12.42
N LEU A 282 -5.07 1.67 11.85
CA LEU A 282 -3.99 2.61 11.58
C LEU A 282 -4.40 3.70 10.59
N ASP A 283 -5.06 3.32 9.48
CA ASP A 283 -5.52 4.25 8.46
C ASP A 283 -6.65 5.16 8.96
N VAL A 284 -7.57 4.63 9.79
CA VAL A 284 -8.60 5.43 10.46
C VAL A 284 -7.96 6.45 11.41
N LEU A 285 -6.95 6.05 12.17
CA LEU A 285 -6.19 6.98 13.02
C LEU A 285 -5.46 8.03 12.20
N ALA A 286 -4.91 7.68 11.02
CA ALA A 286 -4.31 8.64 10.09
C ALA A 286 -5.31 9.73 9.69
N GLY A 287 -6.52 9.34 9.28
CA GLY A 287 -7.60 10.28 8.97
C GLY A 287 -8.05 11.11 10.19
N ALA A 288 -8.12 10.48 11.36
CA ALA A 288 -8.48 11.15 12.60
C ALA A 288 -7.45 12.20 13.05
N VAL A 289 -6.17 12.01 12.74
CA VAL A 289 -5.10 13.01 13.00
C VAL A 289 -5.29 14.26 12.11
N VAL A 290 -5.73 14.10 10.88
CA VAL A 290 -5.94 15.21 9.94
C VAL A 290 -7.29 15.92 10.17
N GLN A 291 -8.33 15.18 10.56
CA GLN A 291 -9.71 15.68 10.69
C GLN A 291 -9.88 16.96 11.51
N PRO A 292 -9.21 17.18 12.67
CA PRO A 292 -9.38 18.43 13.45
C PRO A 292 -8.92 19.70 12.74
N ARG A 293 -8.12 19.55 11.68
CA ARG A 293 -7.61 20.65 10.86
C ARG A 293 -8.29 20.74 9.50
N ALA A 294 -9.30 19.88 9.29
CA ALA A 294 -10.02 19.84 8.02
C ALA A 294 -10.63 21.19 7.63
N ASP A 295 -11.20 21.93 8.58
CA ASP A 295 -11.83 23.23 8.30
C ASP A 295 -10.79 24.25 7.81
N ASP A 296 -9.62 24.35 8.46
CA ASP A 296 -8.54 25.25 8.01
C ASP A 296 -7.97 24.84 6.65
N ILE A 297 -7.78 23.55 6.42
CA ILE A 297 -7.27 23.01 5.16
C ILE A 297 -8.27 23.25 4.02
N LEU A 298 -9.55 22.98 4.25
CA LEU A 298 -10.58 23.09 3.20
C LEU A 298 -10.88 24.55 2.83
N HIS A 299 -11.01 25.43 3.82
CA HIS A 299 -11.47 26.81 3.59
C HIS A 299 -10.33 27.79 3.33
N LYS A 300 -9.24 27.70 4.09
CA LYS A 300 -8.13 28.64 3.97
C LYS A 300 -7.11 28.22 2.91
N TRP A 301 -6.81 26.92 2.83
CA TRP A 301 -5.69 26.40 2.06
C TRP A 301 -6.06 25.16 1.25
N PRO A 302 -6.97 25.25 0.27
CA PRO A 302 -7.38 24.11 -0.56
C PRO A 302 -6.22 23.38 -1.26
N ALA A 303 -5.12 24.09 -1.57
CA ALA A 303 -3.92 23.48 -2.12
C ALA A 303 -3.34 22.35 -1.23
N ILE A 304 -3.53 22.45 0.10
CA ILE A 304 -3.10 21.41 1.02
C ILE A 304 -3.96 20.15 0.86
N THR A 305 -5.27 20.33 0.62
CA THR A 305 -6.17 19.19 0.35
C THR A 305 -5.71 18.38 -0.85
N ILE A 306 -5.18 19.06 -1.90
CA ILE A 306 -4.65 18.39 -3.10
C ILE A 306 -3.42 17.55 -2.77
N VAL A 307 -2.55 17.98 -1.87
CA VAL A 307 -1.31 17.27 -1.56
C VAL A 307 -1.49 16.13 -0.57
N VAL A 308 -2.54 16.14 0.28
CA VAL A 308 -2.73 15.15 1.36
C VAL A 308 -2.69 13.69 0.86
N PRO A 309 -3.49 13.26 -0.15
CA PRO A 309 -3.44 11.87 -0.60
C PRO A 309 -2.06 11.48 -1.10
N GLY A 310 -1.42 12.33 -1.91
CA GLY A 310 -0.09 12.05 -2.44
C GLY A 310 1.00 12.04 -1.37
N PHE A 311 0.87 12.88 -0.36
CA PHE A 311 1.80 12.89 0.76
C PHE A 311 1.78 11.56 1.52
N LEU A 312 0.60 11.04 1.84
CA LEU A 312 0.42 9.77 2.55
C LEU A 312 0.87 8.59 1.68
N GLU A 313 0.41 8.53 0.42
CA GLU A 313 0.78 7.47 -0.52
C GLU A 313 2.30 7.35 -0.71
N ILE A 314 3.00 8.46 -0.92
CA ILE A 314 4.47 8.48 -1.04
C ILE A 314 5.11 7.96 0.24
N THR A 315 4.61 8.36 1.40
CA THR A 315 5.15 7.92 2.69
C THR A 315 5.02 6.41 2.86
N GLY A 316 3.86 5.84 2.55
CA GLY A 316 3.58 4.41 2.54
C GLY A 316 4.44 3.65 1.54
N ALA A 317 4.54 4.16 0.30
CA ALA A 317 5.35 3.57 -0.76
C ALA A 317 6.83 3.50 -0.41
N LEU A 318 7.40 4.58 0.16
CA LEU A 318 8.79 4.60 0.60
C LEU A 318 9.07 3.55 1.68
N GLY A 319 8.20 3.46 2.69
CA GLY A 319 8.30 2.44 3.75
C GLY A 319 8.20 1.02 3.19
N GLY A 320 7.25 0.76 2.29
CA GLY A 320 7.05 -0.52 1.62
C GLY A 320 8.23 -0.94 0.75
N ILE A 321 8.78 -0.02 -0.06
CA ILE A 321 9.96 -0.27 -0.89
C ILE A 321 11.15 -0.71 -0.02
N LEU A 322 11.41 -0.02 1.08
CA LEU A 322 12.53 -0.38 1.96
C LEU A 322 12.28 -1.72 2.65
N ALA A 323 11.08 -1.95 3.17
CA ALA A 323 10.73 -3.21 3.83
C ALA A 323 10.86 -4.41 2.88
N ALA A 324 10.38 -4.30 1.64
CA ALA A 324 10.51 -5.33 0.62
C ALA A 324 11.98 -5.61 0.25
N ARG A 325 12.78 -4.56 0.03
CA ARG A 325 14.23 -4.70 -0.26
C ARG A 325 14.98 -5.38 0.87
N LEU A 326 14.77 -4.94 2.09
CA LEU A 326 15.43 -5.51 3.26
C LEU A 326 14.94 -6.92 3.56
N GLY A 327 13.65 -7.20 3.37
CA GLY A 327 13.08 -8.54 3.44
C GLY A 327 13.82 -9.53 2.51
N SER A 328 13.99 -9.17 1.25
CA SER A 328 14.76 -9.96 0.29
C SER A 328 16.22 -10.17 0.72
N LYS A 329 16.90 -9.12 1.19
CA LYS A 329 18.29 -9.20 1.65
C LYS A 329 18.46 -10.04 2.93
N LEU A 330 17.47 -10.02 3.82
CA LEU A 330 17.42 -10.87 5.02
C LEU A 330 17.31 -12.35 4.63
N HIS A 331 16.41 -12.69 3.69
CA HIS A 331 16.23 -14.06 3.21
C HIS A 331 17.45 -14.60 2.46
N LEU A 332 18.17 -13.72 1.74
CA LEU A 332 19.43 -14.08 1.07
C LEU A 332 20.64 -14.14 2.04
N GLY A 333 20.46 -13.75 3.30
CA GLY A 333 21.54 -13.71 4.29
C GLY A 333 22.58 -12.61 4.03
N VAL A 334 22.24 -11.60 3.24
CA VAL A 334 23.10 -10.43 2.95
C VAL A 334 23.10 -9.45 4.12
N VAL A 335 21.96 -9.34 4.81
CA VAL A 335 21.74 -8.50 5.99
C VAL A 335 21.32 -9.40 7.14
N SER A 336 21.67 -9.04 8.36
CA SER A 336 21.25 -9.77 9.57
C SER A 336 20.17 -8.99 10.32
N ALA A 337 19.13 -9.70 10.79
CA ALA A 337 18.05 -9.12 11.59
C ALA A 337 18.55 -8.80 13.01
N ARG A 338 19.29 -7.71 13.19
CA ARG A 338 19.83 -7.26 14.49
C ARG A 338 19.10 -6.02 14.98
N ALA A 339 19.31 -5.67 16.28
CA ALA A 339 18.76 -4.43 16.84
C ALA A 339 19.44 -3.18 16.24
N ARG A 340 20.73 -3.31 15.85
CA ARG A 340 21.48 -2.22 15.16
C ARG A 340 21.57 -2.55 13.68
N PRO A 341 21.20 -1.61 12.79
CA PRO A 341 21.28 -1.81 11.35
C PRO A 341 22.72 -1.97 10.87
N ASP A 342 22.94 -2.89 9.94
CA ASP A 342 24.23 -3.08 9.26
C ASP A 342 24.50 -1.91 8.29
N ALA A 343 25.75 -1.71 7.87
CA ALA A 343 26.12 -0.63 6.93
C ALA A 343 25.34 -0.67 5.61
N ILE A 344 25.00 -1.87 5.13
CA ILE A 344 24.17 -2.06 3.92
C ILE A 344 22.77 -1.48 4.10
N VAL A 345 22.19 -1.61 5.30
CA VAL A 345 20.87 -1.02 5.63
C VAL A 345 20.93 0.51 5.58
N LEU A 346 22.02 1.11 6.08
CA LEU A 346 22.21 2.57 6.03
C LEU A 346 22.39 3.06 4.59
N LEU A 347 23.05 2.27 3.74
CA LEU A 347 23.15 2.57 2.31
C LEU A 347 21.79 2.47 1.61
N ASP A 348 20.95 1.47 1.93
CA ASP A 348 19.56 1.39 1.43
C ASP A 348 18.74 2.58 1.92
N ALA A 349 18.89 2.98 3.18
CA ALA A 349 18.22 4.16 3.73
C ALA A 349 18.66 5.46 3.02
N SER A 350 19.93 5.55 2.58
CA SER A 350 20.39 6.71 1.79
C SER A 350 19.72 6.78 0.42
N ILE A 351 19.49 5.64 -0.24
CA ILE A 351 18.68 5.59 -1.48
C ILE A 351 17.26 6.08 -1.21
N LEU A 352 16.66 5.63 -0.10
CA LEU A 352 15.31 6.06 0.29
C LEU A 352 15.23 7.57 0.52
N LEU A 353 16.25 8.17 1.18
CA LEU A 353 16.32 9.62 1.39
C LEU A 353 16.38 10.37 0.07
N VAL A 354 17.21 9.94 -0.89
CA VAL A 354 17.30 10.58 -2.21
C VAL A 354 15.95 10.46 -2.96
N LEU A 355 15.31 9.30 -2.93
CA LEU A 355 13.98 9.12 -3.50
C LEU A 355 12.96 10.04 -2.83
N GLY A 356 12.95 10.10 -1.50
CA GLY A 356 12.06 10.96 -0.72
C GLY A 356 12.23 12.44 -1.07
N VAL A 357 13.47 12.97 -1.02
CA VAL A 357 13.75 14.36 -1.43
C VAL A 357 13.20 14.65 -2.81
N THR A 358 13.51 13.77 -3.77
CA THR A 358 13.14 14.01 -5.17
C THR A 358 11.63 14.00 -5.38
N VAL A 359 10.94 13.05 -4.75
CA VAL A 359 9.50 12.88 -4.98
C VAL A 359 8.68 13.89 -4.19
N TYR A 360 9.08 14.25 -2.96
CA TYR A 360 8.41 15.33 -2.24
C TYR A 360 8.65 16.70 -2.91
N ALA A 361 9.81 16.94 -3.51
CA ALA A 361 10.03 18.11 -4.35
C ALA A 361 9.13 18.09 -5.60
N LEU A 362 8.99 16.94 -6.25
CA LEU A 362 8.12 16.77 -7.42
C LEU A 362 6.65 17.05 -7.07
N ILE A 363 6.11 16.36 -6.03
CA ILE A 363 4.69 16.50 -5.68
C ILE A 363 4.37 17.90 -5.16
N SER A 364 5.26 18.51 -4.36
CA SER A 364 5.04 19.86 -3.86
C SER A 364 5.02 20.89 -4.98
N SER A 365 5.98 20.81 -5.92
CA SER A 365 6.04 21.70 -7.08
C SER A 365 4.87 21.51 -8.03
N ALA A 366 4.50 20.25 -8.30
CA ALA A 366 3.36 19.92 -9.15
C ALA A 366 2.03 20.36 -8.53
N THR A 367 1.85 20.15 -7.22
CA THR A 367 0.66 20.63 -6.50
C THR A 367 0.56 22.15 -6.51
N LEU A 368 1.69 22.85 -6.28
CA LEU A 368 1.70 24.31 -6.31
C LEU A 368 1.34 24.85 -7.69
N ALA A 369 1.97 24.33 -8.76
CA ALA A 369 1.66 24.71 -10.13
C ALA A 369 0.18 24.45 -10.47
N LEU A 370 -0.37 23.33 -10.01
CA LEU A 370 -1.76 22.98 -10.21
C LEU A 370 -2.71 23.89 -9.39
N ALA A 371 -2.34 24.23 -8.17
CA ALA A 371 -3.09 25.16 -7.32
C ALA A 371 -3.16 26.55 -7.95
N GLU A 372 -2.05 27.06 -8.49
CA GLU A 372 -2.02 28.33 -9.21
C GLU A 372 -2.84 28.29 -10.49
N LEU A 373 -2.74 27.21 -11.29
CA LEU A 373 -3.53 27.01 -12.50
C LEU A 373 -5.04 27.00 -12.24
N LEU A 374 -5.45 26.44 -11.10
CA LEU A 374 -6.85 26.32 -10.68
C LEU A 374 -7.29 27.46 -9.77
N ASN A 375 -6.45 28.48 -9.55
CA ASN A 375 -6.69 29.60 -8.62
C ASN A 375 -7.08 29.14 -7.21
N GLN A 376 -6.44 28.06 -6.72
CA GLN A 376 -6.64 27.56 -5.37
C GLN A 376 -5.73 28.31 -4.38
N ALA A 377 -6.29 28.72 -3.24
CA ALA A 377 -5.53 29.41 -2.22
C ALA A 377 -4.46 28.51 -1.59
N HIS A 378 -3.26 29.08 -1.40
CA HIS A 378 -2.12 28.42 -0.75
C HIS A 378 -1.37 29.38 0.18
N PRO A 379 -0.62 28.90 1.19
CA PRO A 379 0.00 29.75 2.22
C PRO A 379 1.23 30.56 1.73
N GLY A 380 1.41 30.70 0.43
CA GLY A 380 2.60 31.22 -0.23
C GLY A 380 3.54 30.12 -0.70
N ALA A 381 4.13 30.30 -1.90
CA ALA A 381 4.91 29.25 -2.59
C ALA A 381 6.03 28.66 -1.73
N LEU A 382 6.91 29.49 -1.17
CA LEU A 382 8.03 29.04 -0.34
C LEU A 382 7.57 28.33 0.93
N ARG A 383 6.51 28.82 1.57
CA ARG A 383 5.96 28.22 2.78
C ARG A 383 5.33 26.86 2.46
N PHE A 384 4.60 26.75 1.36
CA PHE A 384 4.01 25.50 0.90
C PHE A 384 5.08 24.44 0.56
N LEU A 385 6.07 24.82 -0.26
CA LEU A 385 7.19 23.92 -0.61
C LEU A 385 7.96 23.48 0.65
N GLY A 386 8.28 24.45 1.54
CA GLY A 386 8.99 24.17 2.79
C GLY A 386 8.23 23.21 3.69
N LEU A 387 6.90 23.40 3.82
CA LEU A 387 6.02 22.55 4.61
C LEU A 387 6.04 21.09 4.08
N VAL A 388 5.79 20.91 2.79
CA VAL A 388 5.73 19.56 2.19
C VAL A 388 7.10 18.88 2.22
N MET A 389 8.18 19.63 1.95
CA MET A 389 9.54 19.10 2.02
C MET A 389 9.94 18.72 3.44
N PHE A 390 9.68 19.56 4.43
CA PHE A 390 10.00 19.29 5.83
C PHE A 390 9.24 18.07 6.34
N GLY A 391 7.92 18.05 6.17
CA GLY A 391 7.08 16.91 6.57
C GLY A 391 7.47 15.63 5.84
N GLY A 392 7.75 15.71 4.53
CA GLY A 392 8.15 14.58 3.69
C GLY A 392 9.52 14.01 4.04
N LEU A 393 10.51 14.85 4.35
CA LEU A 393 11.81 14.40 4.83
C LEU A 393 11.71 13.71 6.20
N LEU A 394 10.93 14.30 7.12
CA LEU A 394 10.68 13.68 8.42
C LEU A 394 10.01 12.33 8.25
N ALA A 395 8.97 12.24 7.40
CA ALA A 395 8.28 11.00 7.08
C ALA A 395 9.22 9.97 6.43
N THR A 396 10.14 10.39 5.56
CA THR A 396 11.15 9.50 4.94
C THR A 396 12.10 8.90 5.98
N VAL A 397 12.55 9.70 6.95
CA VAL A 397 13.39 9.19 8.06
C VAL A 397 12.61 8.18 8.89
N VAL A 398 11.36 8.48 9.22
CA VAL A 398 10.47 7.54 9.94
C VAL A 398 10.26 6.27 9.13
N ALA A 399 10.03 6.37 7.81
CA ALA A 399 9.89 5.24 6.91
C ALA A 399 11.16 4.36 6.87
N ALA A 400 12.35 4.95 6.92
CA ALA A 400 13.59 4.20 6.98
C ALA A 400 13.69 3.36 8.28
N VAL A 401 13.30 3.93 9.41
CA VAL A 401 13.30 3.24 10.71
C VAL A 401 12.26 2.11 10.72
N ILE A 402 11.01 2.44 10.38
CA ILE A 402 9.89 1.46 10.41
C ILE A 402 10.12 0.34 9.40
N GLY A 403 10.54 0.67 8.17
CA GLY A 403 10.83 -0.33 7.13
C GLY A 403 11.88 -1.35 7.55
N TYR A 404 12.96 -0.89 8.24
CA TYR A 404 13.97 -1.80 8.77
C TYR A 404 13.42 -2.72 9.86
N TYR A 405 12.81 -2.14 10.90
CA TYR A 405 12.36 -2.95 12.03
C TYR A 405 11.19 -3.86 11.67
N ALA A 406 10.31 -3.43 10.78
CA ALA A 406 9.25 -4.28 10.26
C ALA A 406 9.80 -5.46 9.46
N ALA A 407 10.74 -5.23 8.52
CA ALA A 407 11.39 -6.31 7.78
C ALA A 407 12.14 -7.29 8.70
N ALA A 408 12.84 -6.78 9.71
CA ALA A 408 13.55 -7.62 10.68
C ALA A 408 12.59 -8.43 11.58
N ALA A 409 11.46 -7.83 12.00
CA ALA A 409 10.46 -8.50 12.83
C ALA A 409 9.74 -9.60 12.05
N THR A 410 9.27 -9.31 10.83
CA THR A 410 8.58 -10.29 9.98
C THR A 410 9.49 -11.45 9.59
N TYR A 411 10.77 -11.18 9.28
CA TYR A 411 11.76 -12.23 9.05
C TYR A 411 11.92 -13.16 10.26
N ARG A 412 12.03 -12.59 11.48
CA ARG A 412 12.16 -13.38 12.71
C ARG A 412 10.90 -14.17 13.06
N LEU A 413 9.73 -13.63 12.75
CA LEU A 413 8.43 -14.25 13.03
C LEU A 413 7.99 -15.20 11.90
N HIS A 414 8.78 -15.34 10.84
CA HIS A 414 8.45 -16.16 9.65
C HIS A 414 7.11 -15.77 9.02
N LEU A 415 6.79 -14.48 8.99
CA LEU A 415 5.58 -13.94 8.40
C LEU A 415 5.74 -13.76 6.89
N ASP A 416 4.61 -13.88 6.17
CA ASP A 416 4.58 -13.62 4.73
C ASP A 416 4.67 -12.10 4.45
N PRO A 417 5.71 -11.62 3.73
CA PRO A 417 5.88 -10.20 3.45
C PRO A 417 4.70 -9.59 2.71
N ASP A 418 4.16 -10.26 1.69
CA ASP A 418 3.14 -9.70 0.80
C ASP A 418 1.76 -9.60 1.48
N ASN A 419 1.44 -10.58 2.32
CA ASN A 419 0.14 -10.63 2.99
C ASN A 419 0.11 -9.93 4.34
N GLN A 420 1.27 -9.69 4.97
CA GLN A 420 1.32 -9.23 6.35
C GLN A 420 2.22 -8.02 6.54
N THR A 421 3.46 -8.04 6.01
CA THR A 421 4.42 -6.95 6.26
C THR A 421 4.05 -5.69 5.51
N ILE A 422 3.80 -5.80 4.21
CA ILE A 422 3.53 -4.63 3.36
C ILE A 422 2.29 -3.89 3.85
N PRO A 423 1.12 -4.53 4.08
CA PRO A 423 -0.06 -3.83 4.60
C PRO A 423 0.17 -3.13 5.94
N LEU A 424 0.91 -3.75 6.87
CA LEU A 424 1.19 -3.15 8.18
C LEU A 424 2.14 -1.96 8.08
N VAL A 425 3.16 -2.06 7.21
CA VAL A 425 4.12 -0.96 7.00
C VAL A 425 3.44 0.21 6.30
N THR A 426 2.69 -0.03 5.23
CA THR A 426 2.01 1.04 4.49
C THR A 426 1.01 1.78 5.37
N SER A 427 0.09 1.07 6.03
CA SER A 427 -0.89 1.69 6.92
C SER A 427 -0.26 2.32 8.17
N GLY A 428 0.82 1.72 8.70
CA GLY A 428 1.61 2.35 9.77
C GLY A 428 2.25 3.66 9.32
N MET A 429 2.73 3.70 8.07
CA MET A 429 3.30 4.90 7.47
C MET A 429 2.24 5.93 7.09
N ASP A 430 1.00 5.54 6.79
CA ASP A 430 -0.11 6.48 6.59
C ASP A 430 -0.39 7.25 7.89
N LEU A 431 -0.43 6.56 9.03
CA LEU A 431 -0.58 7.21 10.34
C LEU A 431 0.60 8.12 10.68
N LEU A 432 1.82 7.62 10.57
CA LEU A 432 3.02 8.39 10.91
C LEU A 432 3.24 9.53 9.93
N GLY A 433 2.93 9.35 8.65
CA GLY A 433 2.94 10.38 7.63
C GLY A 433 1.92 11.48 7.92
N ALA A 434 0.71 11.13 8.33
CA ALA A 434 -0.30 12.09 8.77
C ALA A 434 0.19 12.92 9.96
N ILE A 435 0.84 12.29 10.94
CA ILE A 435 1.46 13.00 12.06
C ILE A 435 2.58 13.94 11.59
N CYS A 436 3.46 13.48 10.68
CA CYS A 436 4.52 14.31 10.11
C CYS A 436 3.96 15.51 9.34
N LEU A 437 2.89 15.30 8.56
CA LEU A 437 2.21 16.36 7.82
C LEU A 437 1.60 17.39 8.77
N VAL A 438 0.86 16.94 9.78
CA VAL A 438 0.24 17.83 10.78
C VAL A 438 1.31 18.60 11.57
N LEU A 439 2.42 17.94 11.93
CA LEU A 439 3.55 18.61 12.57
C LEU A 439 4.13 19.70 11.65
N ALA A 440 4.29 19.43 10.36
CA ALA A 440 4.75 20.41 9.38
C ALA A 440 3.76 21.59 9.26
N LEU A 441 2.44 21.34 9.25
CA LEU A 441 1.42 22.39 9.24
C LEU A 441 1.56 23.33 10.45
N VAL A 442 1.77 22.77 11.64
CA VAL A 442 1.98 23.52 12.88
C VAL A 442 3.29 24.31 12.84
N VAL A 443 4.41 23.69 12.46
CA VAL A 443 5.74 24.34 12.41
C VAL A 443 5.75 25.52 11.44
N PHE A 444 5.04 25.41 10.32
CA PHE A 444 4.94 26.48 9.33
C PHE A 444 3.79 27.46 9.60
N GLY A 445 3.06 27.32 10.71
CA GLY A 445 1.97 28.20 11.11
C GLY A 445 0.83 28.24 10.09
N VAL A 446 0.50 27.10 9.53
CA VAL A 446 -0.55 26.96 8.49
C VAL A 446 -1.83 26.36 9.09
N ALA A 447 -1.73 25.68 10.22
CA ALA A 447 -2.85 25.10 10.98
C ALA A 447 -2.78 25.48 12.45
#